data_235a40815d3e084eb3ecd6090986de91
#
_entry.id   235a40815d3e084eb3ecd6090986de91
#
_cell.length_a   1.000
_cell.length_b   1.000
_cell.length_c   1.000
_cell.angle_alpha   90.00
_cell.angle_beta   90.00
_cell.angle_gamma   90.00
#
_symmetry.space_group_name_H-M   'P 1'
#
loop_
_entity.id
_entity.type
_entity.pdbx_description
1 polymer ?
#
loop_
_entity_poly.entity_id
_entity_poly.type
_entity_poly.pdbx_seq_one_letter_code
_entity_poly.pdbx_strand_id
1 'polypeptide(L)'
;MKLGVLTVPLSNMSVEEMLKYLHGLGVEAVEIGCGGYTNDAHSKPEELLADKAKFKAYKELFPKYDMIISALSVHGNGVSPDKAFAKLSNEKFENACRLANELELDTVITFSGCPGGSPKDETPNWVTCPWPDDFLKVLDYQWNDVLIPYWQKEVELAKKYGVTKIAFEMHPGFCVYNPE
;
A
#
# COMPACT_ATOMS: atom_id res chain seq x y z
N MET A 1 -5.03 -9.18 21.70
CA MET A 1 -4.40 -9.38 20.38
C MET A 1 -5.46 -10.02 19.50
N LYS A 2 -5.64 -9.57 18.26
CA LYS A 2 -6.62 -10.11 17.31
C LYS A 2 -5.91 -10.88 16.21
N LEU A 3 -6.53 -11.97 15.74
CA LEU A 3 -6.09 -12.66 14.54
C LEU A 3 -6.56 -11.90 13.31
N GLY A 4 -5.63 -11.48 12.45
CA GLY A 4 -5.91 -10.75 11.22
C GLY A 4 -5.39 -11.45 9.97
N VAL A 5 -6.02 -11.19 8.83
CA VAL A 5 -5.67 -11.78 7.52
C VAL A 5 -5.64 -10.69 6.45
N LEU A 6 -4.61 -10.69 5.60
CA LEU A 6 -4.59 -9.96 4.34
C LEU A 6 -5.55 -10.63 3.35
N THR A 7 -6.48 -9.88 2.77
CA THR A 7 -7.59 -10.43 1.97
C THR A 7 -7.24 -10.73 0.51
N VAL A 8 -6.12 -10.25 0.02
CA VAL A 8 -5.69 -10.41 -1.39
C VAL A 8 -5.73 -11.87 -1.90
N PRO A 9 -5.32 -12.91 -1.12
CA PRO A 9 -5.42 -14.30 -1.55
C PRO A 9 -6.86 -14.80 -1.79
N LEU A 10 -7.86 -14.10 -1.28
CA LEU A 10 -9.29 -14.44 -1.41
C LEU A 10 -10.02 -13.60 -2.47
N SER A 11 -9.29 -13.00 -3.39
CA SER A 11 -9.81 -12.07 -4.42
C SER A 11 -10.84 -12.66 -5.39
N ASN A 12 -10.99 -13.98 -5.39
CA ASN A 12 -12.04 -14.69 -6.13
C ASN A 12 -13.41 -14.69 -5.43
N MET A 13 -13.49 -14.21 -4.19
CA MET A 13 -14.73 -14.06 -3.41
C MET A 13 -15.19 -12.60 -3.46
N SER A 14 -16.49 -12.37 -3.30
CA SER A 14 -17.00 -11.04 -2.97
C SER A 14 -16.58 -10.65 -1.56
N VAL A 15 -16.64 -9.35 -1.22
CA VAL A 15 -16.32 -8.87 0.14
C VAL A 15 -17.13 -9.61 1.20
N GLU A 16 -18.42 -9.77 0.97
CA GLU A 16 -19.31 -10.41 1.94
C GLU A 16 -19.03 -11.90 2.10
N GLU A 17 -18.77 -12.62 1.01
CA GLU A 17 -18.37 -14.05 1.06
C GLU A 17 -17.05 -14.22 1.81
N MET A 18 -16.07 -13.37 1.54
CA MET A 18 -14.77 -13.37 2.20
C MET A 18 -14.91 -13.12 3.71
N LEU A 19 -15.67 -12.10 4.12
CA LEU A 19 -15.89 -11.79 5.53
C LEU A 19 -16.61 -12.96 6.25
N LYS A 20 -17.63 -13.53 5.64
CA LYS A 20 -18.34 -14.71 6.17
C LYS A 20 -17.42 -15.91 6.34
N TYR A 21 -16.57 -16.16 5.35
CA TYR A 21 -15.60 -17.26 5.38
C TYR A 21 -14.60 -17.08 6.51
N LEU A 22 -13.97 -15.91 6.60
CA LEU A 22 -12.96 -15.58 7.63
C LEU A 22 -13.55 -15.57 9.04
N HIS A 23 -14.77 -15.04 9.21
CA HIS A 23 -15.50 -15.10 10.47
C HIS A 23 -15.70 -16.56 10.94
N GLY A 24 -16.07 -17.45 10.01
CA GLY A 24 -16.23 -18.89 10.31
C GLY A 24 -14.92 -19.60 10.73
N LEU A 25 -13.78 -19.01 10.44
CA LEU A 25 -12.45 -19.48 10.87
C LEU A 25 -11.97 -18.82 12.18
N GLY A 26 -12.76 -17.89 12.77
CA GLY A 26 -12.38 -17.18 13.99
C GLY A 26 -11.42 -16.01 13.75
N VAL A 27 -11.31 -15.51 12.52
CA VAL A 27 -10.57 -14.29 12.20
C VAL A 27 -11.35 -13.09 12.70
N GLU A 28 -10.66 -12.10 13.28
CA GLU A 28 -11.24 -10.91 13.91
C GLU A 28 -10.89 -9.60 13.19
N ALA A 29 -9.90 -9.63 12.31
CA ALA A 29 -9.42 -8.44 11.59
C ALA A 29 -9.02 -8.76 10.17
N VAL A 30 -9.15 -7.77 9.28
CA VAL A 30 -8.70 -7.90 7.89
C VAL A 30 -7.83 -6.71 7.48
N GLU A 31 -6.79 -7.00 6.73
CA GLU A 31 -6.05 -6.02 5.94
C GLU A 31 -6.61 -6.03 4.52
N ILE A 32 -7.05 -4.89 4.02
CA ILE A 32 -7.73 -4.79 2.73
C ILE A 32 -6.79 -4.24 1.66
N GLY A 33 -6.59 -5.01 0.59
CA GLY A 33 -5.83 -4.56 -0.58
C GLY A 33 -6.55 -3.45 -1.36
N CYS A 34 -5.81 -2.39 -1.69
CA CYS A 34 -6.29 -1.20 -2.42
C CYS A 34 -5.59 -0.99 -3.77
N GLY A 35 -4.92 -2.00 -4.29
CA GLY A 35 -4.28 -1.97 -5.61
C GLY A 35 -2.75 -1.92 -5.58
N GLY A 36 -2.17 -1.56 -6.72
CA GLY A 36 -0.74 -1.66 -6.96
C GLY A 36 -0.35 -3.01 -7.54
N TYR A 37 0.73 -3.62 -7.08
CA TYR A 37 1.13 -4.99 -7.45
C TYR A 37 0.13 -6.06 -6.97
N THR A 38 -0.59 -5.76 -5.89
CA THR A 38 -1.74 -6.54 -5.44
C THR A 38 -3.01 -6.05 -6.13
N ASN A 39 -4.13 -6.73 -5.89
CA ASN A 39 -5.42 -6.29 -6.44
C ASN A 39 -6.21 -5.44 -5.43
N ASP A 40 -7.29 -4.84 -5.91
CA ASP A 40 -8.27 -4.07 -5.14
C ASP A 40 -9.66 -4.72 -5.13
N ALA A 41 -9.73 -6.03 -5.29
CA ALA A 41 -10.97 -6.78 -5.45
C ALA A 41 -11.97 -6.53 -4.31
N HIS A 42 -11.47 -6.31 -3.09
CA HIS A 42 -12.29 -6.12 -1.90
C HIS A 42 -12.50 -4.67 -1.48
N SER A 43 -11.92 -3.68 -2.17
CA SER A 43 -12.07 -2.26 -1.80
C SER A 43 -12.52 -1.37 -2.95
N LYS A 44 -11.87 -1.48 -4.13
CA LYS A 44 -12.06 -0.59 -5.28
C LYS A 44 -12.19 0.88 -4.85
N PRO A 45 -11.10 1.49 -4.34
CA PRO A 45 -11.16 2.79 -3.66
C PRO A 45 -11.85 3.88 -4.48
N GLU A 46 -11.61 3.93 -5.79
CA GLU A 46 -12.20 4.93 -6.68
C GLU A 46 -13.74 4.83 -6.73
N GLU A 47 -14.28 3.60 -6.77
CA GLU A 47 -15.73 3.37 -6.78
C GLU A 47 -16.36 3.75 -5.43
N LEU A 48 -15.73 3.34 -4.32
CA LEU A 48 -16.24 3.63 -2.98
C LEU A 48 -16.21 5.13 -2.67
N LEU A 49 -15.14 5.84 -3.07
CA LEU A 49 -15.02 7.27 -2.87
C LEU A 49 -15.99 8.08 -3.75
N ALA A 50 -16.41 7.54 -4.89
CA ALA A 50 -17.34 8.21 -5.79
C ALA A 50 -18.82 8.01 -5.41
N ASP A 51 -19.17 6.95 -4.66
CA ASP A 51 -20.55 6.58 -4.37
C ASP A 51 -20.78 6.38 -2.86
N LYS A 52 -21.40 7.37 -2.23
CA LYS A 52 -21.70 7.36 -0.79
C LYS A 52 -22.60 6.20 -0.35
N ALA A 53 -23.51 5.74 -1.22
CA ALA A 53 -24.40 4.64 -0.88
C ALA A 53 -23.64 3.32 -0.89
N LYS A 54 -22.80 3.09 -1.90
CA LYS A 54 -21.88 1.95 -1.95
C LYS A 54 -20.93 1.96 -0.76
N PHE A 55 -20.31 3.11 -0.45
CA PHE A 55 -19.39 3.25 0.69
C PHE A 55 -20.08 2.89 2.00
N LYS A 56 -21.29 3.40 2.25
CA LYS A 56 -22.06 3.09 3.45
C LYS A 56 -22.33 1.59 3.56
N ALA A 57 -22.84 0.98 2.50
CA ALA A 57 -23.12 -0.45 2.47
C ALA A 57 -21.83 -1.29 2.71
N TYR A 58 -20.71 -0.87 2.12
CA TYR A 58 -19.41 -1.48 2.32
C TYR A 58 -18.96 -1.42 3.80
N LYS A 59 -19.01 -0.22 4.41
CA LYS A 59 -18.61 -0.01 5.82
C LYS A 59 -19.47 -0.86 6.79
N GLU A 60 -20.76 -1.04 6.51
CA GLU A 60 -21.68 -1.83 7.33
C GLU A 60 -21.45 -3.34 7.27
N LEU A 61 -20.73 -3.87 6.26
CA LEU A 61 -20.43 -5.31 6.17
C LEU A 61 -19.51 -5.79 7.29
N PHE A 62 -18.52 -5.01 7.68
CA PHE A 62 -17.50 -5.45 8.64
C PHE A 62 -18.09 -5.75 10.03
N PRO A 63 -18.82 -4.84 10.68
CA PRO A 63 -19.45 -5.13 11.98
C PRO A 63 -20.49 -6.22 11.91
N LYS A 64 -21.14 -6.45 10.75
CA LYS A 64 -22.09 -7.57 10.56
C LYS A 64 -21.44 -8.94 10.79
N TYR A 65 -20.13 -9.05 10.58
CA TYR A 65 -19.34 -10.28 10.77
C TYR A 65 -18.34 -10.16 11.92
N ASP A 66 -18.55 -9.24 12.88
CA ASP A 66 -17.66 -8.98 14.02
C ASP A 66 -16.19 -8.72 13.57
N MET A 67 -16.01 -8.15 12.39
CA MET A 67 -14.70 -7.94 11.77
C MET A 67 -14.30 -6.46 11.86
N ILE A 68 -13.02 -6.20 12.11
CA ILE A 68 -12.45 -4.86 11.97
C ILE A 68 -11.52 -4.80 10.77
N ILE A 69 -11.39 -3.61 10.16
CA ILE A 69 -10.32 -3.33 9.22
C ILE A 69 -9.11 -2.88 10.03
N SER A 70 -8.00 -3.63 9.95
CA SER A 70 -6.75 -3.29 10.67
C SER A 70 -5.93 -2.22 9.95
N ALA A 71 -5.91 -2.28 8.62
CA ALA A 71 -5.23 -1.32 7.76
C ALA A 71 -5.71 -1.47 6.31
N LEU A 72 -5.45 -0.47 5.49
CA LEU A 72 -5.48 -0.61 4.03
C LEU A 72 -4.06 -0.82 3.51
N SER A 73 -3.90 -1.69 2.51
CA SER A 73 -2.61 -1.91 1.86
C SER A 73 -2.64 -1.57 0.37
N VAL A 74 -1.62 -0.86 -0.09
CA VAL A 74 -1.47 -0.43 -1.48
C VAL A 74 -0.01 -0.59 -1.91
N HIS A 75 0.29 -1.73 -2.51
CA HIS A 75 1.66 -2.13 -2.83
C HIS A 75 2.03 -1.65 -4.23
N GLY A 76 2.66 -0.49 -4.33
CA GLY A 76 3.09 0.12 -5.58
C GLY A 76 4.57 0.49 -5.61
N ASN A 77 5.00 1.12 -6.71
CA ASN A 77 6.32 1.72 -6.85
C ASN A 77 6.18 3.16 -7.37
N GLY A 78 5.92 4.10 -6.47
CA GLY A 78 5.74 5.51 -6.80
C GLY A 78 6.99 6.21 -7.30
N VAL A 79 8.16 5.57 -7.18
CA VAL A 79 9.45 6.04 -7.69
C VAL A 79 9.95 5.22 -8.89
N SER A 80 9.08 4.42 -9.51
CA SER A 80 9.44 3.64 -10.68
C SER A 80 10.04 4.52 -11.80
N PRO A 81 11.09 4.06 -12.49
CA PRO A 81 11.57 4.70 -13.71
C PRO A 81 10.49 4.77 -14.80
N ASP A 82 9.63 3.77 -14.89
CA ASP A 82 8.40 3.84 -15.69
C ASP A 82 7.45 4.91 -15.09
N LYS A 83 7.41 6.07 -15.74
CA LYS A 83 6.64 7.23 -15.27
C LYS A 83 5.13 7.01 -15.28
N ALA A 84 4.61 6.17 -16.19
CA ALA A 84 3.19 5.84 -16.22
C ALA A 84 2.81 4.97 -15.01
N PHE A 85 3.63 3.95 -14.72
CA PHE A 85 3.45 3.09 -13.57
C PHE A 85 3.67 3.83 -12.23
N ALA A 86 4.68 4.71 -12.15
CA ALA A 86 4.90 5.55 -10.98
C ALA A 86 3.69 6.46 -10.70
N LYS A 87 3.16 7.11 -11.75
CA LYS A 87 1.96 7.95 -11.64
C LYS A 87 0.75 7.15 -11.13
N LEU A 88 0.49 5.99 -11.72
CA LEU A 88 -0.61 5.11 -11.28
C LEU A 88 -0.42 4.66 -9.81
N SER A 89 0.80 4.31 -9.43
CA SER A 89 1.11 3.94 -8.04
C SER A 89 0.82 5.05 -7.05
N ASN A 90 1.17 6.29 -7.40
CA ASN A 90 0.91 7.48 -6.58
C ASN A 90 -0.60 7.79 -6.48
N GLU A 91 -1.34 7.69 -7.58
CA GLU A 91 -2.79 7.85 -7.58
C GLU A 91 -3.48 6.80 -6.69
N LYS A 92 -3.03 5.55 -6.76
CA LYS A 92 -3.55 4.46 -5.89
C LYS A 92 -3.22 4.71 -4.43
N PHE A 93 -2.01 5.18 -4.10
CA PHE A 93 -1.62 5.52 -2.73
C PHE A 93 -2.49 6.67 -2.18
N GLU A 94 -2.69 7.76 -2.95
CA GLU A 94 -3.58 8.83 -2.53
C GLU A 94 -5.01 8.35 -2.31
N ASN A 95 -5.56 7.53 -3.20
CA ASN A 95 -6.90 6.97 -3.07
C ASN A 95 -7.02 6.05 -1.85
N ALA A 96 -5.98 5.27 -1.52
CA ALA A 96 -5.95 4.47 -0.30
C ALA A 96 -5.95 5.36 0.96
N CYS A 97 -5.18 6.44 0.98
CA CYS A 97 -5.19 7.42 2.09
C CYS A 97 -6.56 8.10 2.25
N ARG A 98 -7.21 8.48 1.15
CA ARG A 98 -8.57 9.05 1.17
C ARG A 98 -9.59 8.05 1.69
N LEU A 99 -9.52 6.81 1.24
CA LEU A 99 -10.42 5.75 1.72
C LEU A 99 -10.17 5.43 3.20
N ALA A 100 -8.91 5.43 3.65
CA ALA A 100 -8.56 5.26 5.05
C ALA A 100 -9.22 6.34 5.93
N ASN A 101 -9.18 7.61 5.50
CA ASN A 101 -9.85 8.70 6.18
C ASN A 101 -11.37 8.48 6.32
N GLU A 102 -12.05 8.11 5.24
CA GLU A 102 -13.50 7.83 5.27
C GLU A 102 -13.85 6.61 6.15
N LEU A 103 -12.95 5.63 6.25
CA LEU A 103 -13.08 4.46 7.12
C LEU A 103 -12.60 4.72 8.56
N GLU A 104 -12.12 5.92 8.87
CA GLU A 104 -11.59 6.30 10.20
C GLU A 104 -10.35 5.46 10.60
N LEU A 105 -9.52 5.09 9.60
CA LEU A 105 -8.27 4.36 9.78
C LEU A 105 -7.08 5.33 9.76
N ASP A 106 -6.08 5.05 10.56
CA ASP A 106 -4.86 5.87 10.66
C ASP A 106 -3.63 5.24 9.99
N THR A 107 -3.78 4.03 9.44
CA THR A 107 -2.66 3.20 8.96
C THR A 107 -2.87 2.77 7.51
N VAL A 108 -1.84 3.03 6.68
CA VAL A 108 -1.72 2.49 5.32
C VAL A 108 -0.41 1.71 5.20
N ILE A 109 -0.48 0.50 4.65
CA ILE A 109 0.66 -0.38 4.40
C ILE A 109 1.05 -0.27 2.93
N THR A 110 2.36 -0.21 2.64
CA THR A 110 2.87 -0.07 1.27
C THR A 110 4.30 -0.58 1.14
N PHE A 111 4.82 -0.64 -0.10
CA PHE A 111 6.25 -0.80 -0.34
C PHE A 111 6.97 0.54 -0.37
N SER A 112 8.25 0.54 -0.01
CA SER A 112 9.08 1.76 -0.05
C SER A 112 9.32 2.32 -1.45
N GLY A 113 9.19 1.48 -2.46
CA GLY A 113 9.59 1.77 -3.83
C GLY A 113 11.02 1.31 -4.13
N CYS A 114 11.31 1.21 -5.44
CA CYS A 114 12.64 0.95 -5.99
C CYS A 114 12.82 1.81 -7.25
N PRO A 115 13.67 2.84 -7.23
CA PRO A 115 13.98 3.62 -8.42
C PRO A 115 14.99 2.93 -9.32
N GLY A 116 15.34 3.55 -10.44
CA GLY A 116 16.50 3.18 -11.24
C GLY A 116 17.81 3.46 -10.50
N GLY A 117 18.93 3.02 -11.06
CA GLY A 117 20.27 3.35 -10.56
C GLY A 117 20.78 4.72 -11.02
N SER A 118 20.05 5.36 -11.95
CA SER A 118 20.34 6.69 -12.47
C SER A 118 19.06 7.36 -13.01
N PRO A 119 19.08 8.69 -13.28
CA PRO A 119 17.95 9.40 -13.89
C PRO A 119 17.59 8.93 -15.32
N LYS A 120 18.45 8.16 -15.95
CA LYS A 120 18.29 7.68 -17.34
C LYS A 120 17.74 6.25 -17.41
N ASP A 121 17.67 5.55 -16.29
CA ASP A 121 17.20 4.18 -16.25
C ASP A 121 15.70 4.11 -16.57
N GLU A 122 15.29 3.05 -17.26
CA GLU A 122 13.91 2.77 -17.62
C GLU A 122 13.29 1.67 -16.76
N THR A 123 14.12 0.96 -15.99
CA THR A 123 13.70 -0.13 -15.10
C THR A 123 14.23 0.06 -13.69
N PRO A 124 13.55 -0.45 -12.66
CA PRO A 124 14.07 -0.45 -11.29
C PRO A 124 15.42 -1.17 -11.20
N ASN A 125 16.30 -0.68 -10.35
CA ASN A 125 17.60 -1.28 -10.07
C ASN A 125 17.72 -1.56 -8.56
N TRP A 126 17.51 -2.79 -8.15
CA TRP A 126 17.58 -3.17 -6.75
C TRP A 126 19.00 -3.47 -6.31
N VAL A 127 19.63 -2.51 -5.65
CA VAL A 127 21.01 -2.61 -5.15
C VAL A 127 20.99 -2.86 -3.64
N THR A 128 21.61 -3.97 -3.23
CA THR A 128 21.67 -4.39 -1.82
C THR A 128 23.09 -4.54 -1.29
N CYS A 129 24.07 -4.58 -2.20
CA CYS A 129 25.49 -4.75 -1.84
C CYS A 129 26.24 -3.43 -2.04
N PRO A 130 26.95 -2.91 -1.00
CA PRO A 130 27.70 -1.67 -1.12
C PRO A 130 29.07 -1.84 -1.81
N TRP A 131 29.40 -3.02 -2.25
CA TRP A 131 30.67 -3.32 -2.90
C TRP A 131 30.44 -4.11 -4.23
N PRO A 132 31.14 -3.81 -5.34
CA PRO A 132 32.14 -2.71 -5.51
C PRO A 132 31.59 -1.29 -5.28
N ASP A 133 32.49 -0.32 -5.06
CA ASP A 133 32.14 1.07 -4.72
C ASP A 133 31.22 1.77 -5.74
N ASP A 134 31.11 1.25 -6.97
CA ASP A 134 30.17 1.74 -7.97
C ASP A 134 28.71 1.63 -7.48
N PHE A 135 28.38 0.60 -6.69
CA PHE A 135 27.05 0.44 -6.11
C PHE A 135 26.74 1.48 -5.00
N LEU A 136 27.75 2.00 -4.31
CA LEU A 136 27.55 3.08 -3.34
C LEU A 136 27.00 4.34 -3.98
N LYS A 137 27.41 4.67 -5.19
CA LYS A 137 26.90 5.82 -5.94
C LYS A 137 25.44 5.63 -6.34
N VAL A 138 25.08 4.39 -6.71
CA VAL A 138 23.68 4.05 -7.01
C VAL A 138 22.83 4.15 -5.77
N LEU A 139 23.28 3.60 -4.63
CA LEU A 139 22.55 3.70 -3.36
C LEU A 139 22.39 5.15 -2.90
N ASP A 140 23.45 5.97 -3.00
CA ASP A 140 23.40 7.40 -2.66
C ASP A 140 22.34 8.13 -3.48
N TYR A 141 22.35 7.97 -4.80
CA TYR A 141 21.32 8.50 -5.70
C TYR A 141 19.91 8.02 -5.33
N GLN A 142 19.74 6.70 -5.15
CA GLN A 142 18.43 6.11 -4.87
C GLN A 142 17.82 6.65 -3.57
N TRP A 143 18.62 6.75 -2.52
CA TRP A 143 18.14 7.21 -1.22
C TRP A 143 18.05 8.74 -1.12
N ASN A 144 19.12 9.46 -1.45
CA ASN A 144 19.20 10.89 -1.19
C ASN A 144 18.49 11.74 -2.26
N ASP A 145 18.58 11.34 -3.54
CA ASP A 145 18.00 12.12 -4.63
C ASP A 145 16.56 11.70 -4.97
N VAL A 146 16.14 10.46 -4.62
CA VAL A 146 14.83 9.93 -5.03
C VAL A 146 13.95 9.58 -3.84
N LEU A 147 14.30 8.59 -3.02
CA LEU A 147 13.40 8.02 -2.02
C LEU A 147 13.08 8.98 -0.88
N ILE A 148 14.09 9.59 -0.27
CA ILE A 148 13.88 10.51 0.86
C ILE A 148 13.02 11.71 0.43
N PRO A 149 13.32 12.42 -0.66
CA PRO A 149 12.46 13.51 -1.14
C PRO A 149 11.05 13.08 -1.53
N TYR A 150 10.91 11.87 -2.09
CA TYR A 150 9.60 11.30 -2.42
C TYR A 150 8.78 11.07 -1.14
N TRP A 151 9.30 10.33 -0.17
CA TRP A 151 8.56 10.00 1.04
C TRP A 151 8.29 11.22 1.94
N GLN A 152 9.13 12.24 1.90
CA GLN A 152 8.82 13.51 2.56
C GLN A 152 7.51 14.13 2.03
N LYS A 153 7.25 14.03 0.73
CA LYS A 153 6.00 14.51 0.11
C LYS A 153 4.82 13.60 0.42
N GLU A 154 5.01 12.28 0.31
CA GLU A 154 3.93 11.31 0.53
C GLU A 154 3.49 11.26 1.99
N VAL A 155 4.38 11.49 2.95
CA VAL A 155 4.03 11.64 4.37
C VAL A 155 3.13 12.85 4.59
N GLU A 156 3.41 13.99 3.97
CA GLU A 156 2.55 15.17 4.08
C GLU A 156 1.19 14.96 3.38
N LEU A 157 1.18 14.26 2.25
CA LEU A 157 -0.07 13.83 1.59
C LEU A 157 -0.90 12.93 2.50
N ALA A 158 -0.30 11.92 3.10
CA ALA A 158 -0.97 10.99 4.00
C ALA A 158 -1.56 11.71 5.23
N LYS A 159 -0.78 12.60 5.86
CA LYS A 159 -1.24 13.43 6.98
C LYS A 159 -2.46 14.29 6.63
N LYS A 160 -2.51 14.85 5.41
CA LYS A 160 -3.66 15.62 4.93
C LYS A 160 -4.96 14.83 5.00
N TYR A 161 -4.90 13.52 4.85
CA TYR A 161 -6.02 12.59 4.95
C TYR A 161 -6.12 11.85 6.29
N GLY A 162 -5.43 12.34 7.34
CA GLY A 162 -5.51 11.75 8.68
C GLY A 162 -4.75 10.44 8.86
N VAL A 163 -4.02 9.96 7.84
CA VAL A 163 -3.14 8.80 7.96
C VAL A 163 -1.87 9.22 8.69
N THR A 164 -1.68 8.69 9.88
CA THR A 164 -0.55 9.03 10.76
C THR A 164 0.52 7.94 10.80
N LYS A 165 0.22 6.78 10.21
CA LYS A 165 1.12 5.62 10.17
C LYS A 165 1.22 5.10 8.74
N ILE A 166 2.39 5.17 8.15
CA ILE A 166 2.75 4.47 6.93
C ILE A 166 3.64 3.30 7.34
N ALA A 167 3.18 2.08 7.09
CA ALA A 167 3.93 0.88 7.40
C ALA A 167 4.56 0.33 6.11
N PHE A 168 5.88 0.25 6.06
CA PHE A 168 6.57 -0.41 4.95
C PHE A 168 6.59 -1.92 5.16
N GLU A 169 6.00 -2.66 4.23
CA GLU A 169 6.30 -4.07 4.11
C GLU A 169 7.71 -4.23 3.55
N MET A 170 8.59 -4.85 4.34
CA MET A 170 9.96 -5.15 3.93
C MET A 170 9.94 -6.30 2.92
N HIS A 171 10.28 -6.00 1.68
CA HIS A 171 10.16 -6.98 0.60
C HIS A 171 11.37 -6.91 -0.34
N PRO A 172 11.96 -8.06 -0.71
CA PRO A 172 12.99 -8.12 -1.75
C PRO A 172 12.53 -7.44 -3.05
N GLY A 173 13.40 -6.66 -3.69
CA GLY A 173 13.08 -5.86 -4.86
C GLY A 173 12.68 -4.41 -4.56
N PHE A 174 12.58 -4.03 -3.28
CA PHE A 174 12.34 -2.66 -2.82
C PHE A 174 13.48 -2.19 -1.92
N CYS A 175 13.65 -0.86 -1.80
CA CYS A 175 14.81 -0.32 -1.09
C CYS A 175 14.76 -0.58 0.42
N VAL A 176 13.57 -0.61 1.05
CA VAL A 176 13.40 -1.10 2.41
C VAL A 176 13.03 -2.58 2.33
N TYR A 177 14.00 -3.46 2.55
CA TYR A 177 13.84 -4.91 2.44
C TYR A 177 14.25 -5.68 3.69
N ASN A 178 14.85 -4.99 4.66
CA ASN A 178 15.30 -5.52 5.95
C ASN A 178 15.16 -4.45 7.04
N PRO A 179 15.29 -4.79 8.32
CA PRO A 179 15.13 -3.84 9.43
C PRO A 179 16.38 -3.02 9.77
N GLU A 180 17.48 -3.16 9.01
CA GLU A 180 18.75 -2.46 9.24
C GLU A 180 18.81 -1.08 8.58
#